data_b73f86d7c287c2e3930a78f0411dc974
#
_entry.id   b73f86d7c287c2e3930a78f0411dc974
#
_cell.length_a   1.000
_cell.length_b   1.000
_cell.length_c   1.000
_cell.angle_alpha   90.00
_cell.angle_beta   90.00
_cell.angle_gamma   90.00
#
_symmetry.space_group_name_H-M   'P 1'
#
loop_
_entity.id
_entity.type
_entity.pdbx_description
1 polymer ?
#
loop_
_entity_poly.entity_id
_entity_poly.type
_entity_poly.pdbx_seq_one_letter_code
_entity_poly.pdbx_strand_id
1 'polypeptide(L)'
;GDAIPSFMIKDREFEENLDGEDDYPDNLQSQAEKELFAALNNCAFVSTKNLKEDLSKPFTFLMDASMLGVGVGFDVKGAGSLIVKGPAENRRSENFVIPDTREGWAESLRLLLDSHFLGTAPVVFDYSKIRAHGEPIKGFGGTSSGPQPLVDLHDKVNAILIENQDSPITIT
;
A
#
# COMPACT_ATOMS: atom_id res chain seq x y z
N GLY A 1 13.64 11.98 31.35
CA GLY A 1 12.55 11.34 30.65
C GLY A 1 12.22 12.16 29.44
N ASP A 2 12.83 11.84 28.33
CA ASP A 2 12.65 12.56 27.06
C ASP A 2 11.35 12.15 26.43
N ALA A 3 10.46 13.13 26.27
CA ALA A 3 9.19 12.95 25.58
C ALA A 3 9.48 12.55 24.14
N ILE A 4 8.96 11.39 23.73
CA ILE A 4 8.89 10.99 22.32
C ILE A 4 8.09 12.08 21.60
N PRO A 5 8.62 12.69 20.53
CA PRO A 5 7.89 13.72 19.80
C PRO A 5 6.55 13.17 19.31
N SER A 6 5.51 13.98 19.40
CA SER A 6 4.10 13.62 19.26
C SER A 6 3.59 13.38 17.84
N PHE A 7 4.40 12.92 16.90
CA PHE A 7 3.96 12.52 15.56
C PHE A 7 3.89 11.00 15.36
N MET A 8 3.53 10.27 16.39
CA MET A 8 2.90 8.99 16.18
C MET A 8 1.52 9.29 15.59
N ILE A 9 1.46 9.34 14.27
CA ILE A 9 0.20 9.51 13.52
C ILE A 9 -0.68 8.32 13.86
N LYS A 10 -1.70 8.55 14.67
CA LYS A 10 -2.80 7.60 14.79
C LYS A 10 -3.56 7.64 13.47
N ASP A 11 -4.03 6.50 12.99
CA ASP A 11 -4.73 6.37 11.70
C ASP A 11 -5.73 7.51 11.42
N ARG A 12 -6.41 8.00 12.46
CA ARG A 12 -7.42 9.05 12.36
C ARG A 12 -6.81 10.45 12.12
N GLU A 13 -5.65 10.74 12.69
CA GLU A 13 -4.98 12.06 12.52
C GLU A 13 -4.32 12.18 11.14
N PHE A 14 -3.89 11.05 10.56
CA PHE A 14 -3.34 11.03 9.21
C PHE A 14 -4.43 11.27 8.16
N GLU A 15 -5.62 10.67 8.32
CA GLU A 15 -6.77 10.91 7.44
C GLU A 15 -7.28 12.35 7.53
N GLU A 16 -7.43 12.89 8.73
CA GLU A 16 -7.87 14.28 8.94
C GLU A 16 -6.87 15.29 8.36
N ASN A 17 -5.56 15.00 8.39
CA ASN A 17 -4.55 15.89 7.80
C ASN A 17 -4.40 15.74 6.28
N LEU A 18 -4.90 14.66 5.66
CA LEU A 18 -4.94 14.52 4.21
C LEU A 18 -6.21 15.12 3.59
N ASP A 19 -7.33 15.08 4.34
CA ASP A 19 -8.62 15.61 3.91
C ASP A 19 -9.01 16.92 4.64
N GLY A 20 -8.16 17.40 5.55
CA GLY A 20 -8.44 18.57 6.38
C GLY A 20 -8.53 19.85 5.58
N GLU A 21 -9.72 20.37 5.46
CA GLU A 21 -10.07 21.71 4.98
C GLU A 21 -9.63 22.82 5.95
N ASP A 22 -8.55 22.69 6.67
CA ASP A 22 -8.13 23.72 7.62
C ASP A 22 -6.65 24.11 7.54
N ASP A 23 -6.45 25.34 7.04
CA ASP A 23 -5.31 26.25 7.29
C ASP A 23 -3.96 26.01 6.61
N TYR A 24 -3.90 25.24 5.50
CA TYR A 24 -2.79 25.45 4.56
C TYR A 24 -3.29 26.29 3.38
N PRO A 25 -2.52 27.27 2.91
CA PRO A 25 -2.91 28.04 1.73
C PRO A 25 -3.06 27.10 0.54
N ASP A 26 -4.29 26.88 0.13
CA ASP A 26 -4.80 25.89 -0.83
C ASP A 26 -4.20 25.97 -2.26
N ASN A 27 -3.16 26.73 -2.48
CA ASN A 27 -2.77 27.05 -3.84
C ASN A 27 -1.31 26.83 -4.21
N LEU A 28 -0.45 26.26 -3.36
CA LEU A 28 0.98 26.24 -3.64
C LEU A 28 1.73 24.94 -3.29
N GLN A 29 1.09 23.93 -2.70
CA GLN A 29 1.81 22.66 -2.51
C GLN A 29 1.56 21.72 -3.67
N SER A 30 2.53 21.67 -4.56
CA SER A 30 2.59 20.62 -5.58
C SER A 30 2.60 19.24 -4.93
N GLN A 31 2.15 18.22 -5.66
CA GLN A 31 2.26 16.82 -5.23
C GLN A 31 3.68 16.47 -4.76
N ALA A 32 4.70 17.04 -5.42
CA ALA A 32 6.10 16.87 -5.06
C ALA A 32 6.46 17.44 -3.68
N GLU A 33 5.83 18.54 -3.24
CA GLU A 33 6.08 19.11 -1.91
C GLU A 33 5.43 18.27 -0.82
N LYS A 34 4.24 17.72 -1.05
CA LYS A 34 3.59 16.78 -0.14
C LYS A 34 4.41 15.50 0.03
N GLU A 35 4.96 14.98 -1.06
CA GLU A 35 5.85 13.82 -1.07
C GLU A 35 7.17 14.12 -0.35
N LEU A 36 7.76 15.29 -0.58
CA LEU A 36 8.96 15.73 0.13
C LEU A 36 8.71 15.89 1.63
N PHE A 37 7.56 16.44 2.02
CA PHE A 37 7.18 16.59 3.42
C PHE A 37 6.99 15.23 4.11
N ALA A 38 6.35 14.28 3.45
CA ALA A 38 6.22 12.90 3.92
C ALA A 38 7.60 12.22 4.08
N ALA A 39 8.49 12.40 3.10
CA ALA A 39 9.86 11.88 3.15
C ALA A 39 10.71 12.50 4.27
N LEU A 40 10.48 13.76 4.62
CA LEU A 40 11.18 14.44 5.72
C LEU A 40 10.76 13.94 7.11
N ASN A 41 9.57 13.41 7.28
CA ASN A 41 9.10 12.87 8.56
C ASN A 41 9.66 11.48 8.90
N ASN A 42 10.33 10.80 7.97
CA ASN A 42 11.14 9.59 8.10
C ASN A 42 10.56 8.38 8.86
N CYS A 43 9.48 8.53 9.62
CA CYS A 43 8.91 7.45 10.43
C CYS A 43 7.38 7.50 10.43
N ALA A 44 6.76 6.36 10.13
CA ALA A 44 5.33 6.17 10.23
C ALA A 44 5.02 4.86 10.98
N PHE A 45 3.79 4.70 11.42
CA PHE A 45 3.32 3.47 12.04
C PHE A 45 1.91 3.14 11.56
N VAL A 46 1.66 1.88 11.21
CA VAL A 46 0.34 1.40 10.81
C VAL A 46 -0.08 0.23 11.70
N SER A 47 -1.35 0.22 12.12
CA SER A 47 -1.91 -0.83 12.95
C SER A 47 -2.88 -1.71 12.15
N THR A 48 -2.75 -3.02 12.33
CA THR A 48 -3.70 -4.00 11.78
C THR A 48 -4.89 -4.27 12.72
N LYS A 49 -5.01 -3.55 13.84
CA LYS A 49 -6.04 -3.81 14.86
C LYS A 49 -7.48 -3.66 14.33
N ASN A 50 -7.71 -2.73 13.42
CA ASN A 50 -9.05 -2.39 12.90
C ASN A 50 -9.19 -2.68 11.41
N LEU A 51 -9.05 -3.95 11.02
CA LEU A 51 -9.19 -4.38 9.62
C LEU A 51 -10.66 -4.45 9.11
N LYS A 52 -11.63 -3.88 9.84
CA LYS A 52 -13.06 -4.11 9.55
C LYS A 52 -13.61 -3.31 8.36
N GLU A 53 -13.06 -2.13 8.09
CA GLU A 53 -13.60 -1.19 7.11
C GLU A 53 -12.87 -1.27 5.76
N ASP A 54 -11.54 -1.38 5.81
CA ASP A 54 -10.70 -1.53 4.64
C ASP A 54 -9.57 -2.51 4.95
N LEU A 55 -9.71 -3.74 4.45
CA LEU A 55 -8.81 -4.84 4.77
C LEU A 55 -7.43 -4.69 4.14
N SER A 56 -7.34 -4.04 3.00
CA SER A 56 -6.10 -3.84 2.26
C SER A 56 -5.33 -2.57 2.66
N LYS A 57 -6.00 -1.59 3.27
CA LYS A 57 -5.44 -0.28 3.61
C LYS A 57 -4.12 -0.30 4.40
N PRO A 58 -3.95 -1.08 5.47
CA PRO A 58 -2.68 -1.11 6.20
C PRO A 58 -1.50 -1.58 5.33
N PHE A 59 -1.74 -2.49 4.42
CA PHE A 59 -0.73 -3.06 3.53
C PHE A 59 -0.36 -2.09 2.41
N THR A 60 -1.36 -1.44 1.80
CA THR A 60 -1.13 -0.42 0.78
C THR A 60 -0.46 0.82 1.35
N PHE A 61 -0.83 1.23 2.57
CA PHE A 61 -0.15 2.30 3.29
C PHE A 61 1.34 1.97 3.53
N LEU A 62 1.64 0.75 4.00
CA LEU A 62 3.01 0.30 4.21
C LEU A 62 3.83 0.40 2.91
N MET A 63 3.27 -0.07 1.80
CA MET A 63 3.91 0.00 0.49
C MET A 63 4.13 1.45 0.04
N ASP A 64 3.08 2.26 0.10
CA ASP A 64 3.09 3.66 -0.34
C ASP A 64 4.11 4.50 0.42
N ALA A 65 4.10 4.42 1.75
CA ALA A 65 5.05 5.13 2.60
C ALA A 65 6.49 4.62 2.40
N SER A 66 6.70 3.32 2.22
CA SER A 66 8.02 2.74 1.94
C SER A 66 8.59 3.23 0.62
N MET A 67 7.77 3.41 -0.42
CA MET A 67 8.20 3.99 -1.70
C MET A 67 8.61 5.46 -1.60
N LEU A 68 8.14 6.17 -0.58
CA LEU A 68 8.59 7.53 -0.24
C LEU A 68 9.86 7.55 0.62
N GLY A 69 10.43 6.39 0.95
CA GLY A 69 11.61 6.29 1.80
C GLY A 69 11.32 6.42 3.30
N VAL A 70 10.05 6.37 3.71
CA VAL A 70 9.64 6.40 5.12
C VAL A 70 9.91 5.06 5.78
N GLY A 71 10.52 5.06 6.96
CA GLY A 71 10.61 3.90 7.82
C GLY A 71 9.26 3.61 8.45
N VAL A 72 8.61 2.50 8.10
CA VAL A 72 7.27 2.18 8.59
C VAL A 72 7.33 1.04 9.61
N GLY A 73 6.92 1.35 10.86
CA GLY A 73 6.60 0.34 11.86
C GLY A 73 5.16 -0.17 11.67
N PHE A 74 4.92 -1.42 12.06
CA PHE A 74 3.57 -1.99 12.03
C PHE A 74 3.36 -2.94 13.19
N ASP A 75 2.10 -3.16 13.55
CA ASP A 75 1.73 -4.24 14.47
C ASP A 75 1.00 -5.36 13.72
N VAL A 76 0.84 -6.47 14.43
CA VAL A 76 0.15 -7.67 13.95
C VAL A 76 -1.06 -7.99 14.82
N LYS A 77 -1.66 -6.98 15.45
CA LYS A 77 -2.80 -7.13 16.37
C LYS A 77 -4.05 -7.65 15.68
N GLY A 78 -4.15 -7.50 14.37
CA GLY A 78 -5.21 -8.07 13.54
C GLY A 78 -5.01 -9.54 13.16
N ALA A 79 -3.87 -10.15 13.52
CA ALA A 79 -3.61 -11.55 13.23
C ALA A 79 -4.73 -12.45 13.78
N GLY A 80 -5.19 -13.41 12.97
CA GLY A 80 -6.31 -14.30 13.31
C GLY A 80 -7.71 -13.68 13.14
N SER A 81 -7.83 -12.38 12.89
CA SER A 81 -9.14 -11.72 12.71
C SER A 81 -9.60 -11.70 11.24
N LEU A 82 -8.72 -11.96 10.30
CA LEU A 82 -8.98 -11.96 8.87
C LEU A 82 -8.92 -13.38 8.31
N ILE A 83 -9.98 -13.78 7.62
CA ILE A 83 -10.06 -15.05 6.89
C ILE A 83 -9.84 -14.74 5.41
N VAL A 84 -8.91 -15.45 4.78
CA VAL A 84 -8.65 -15.36 3.35
C VAL A 84 -9.71 -16.15 2.60
N LYS A 85 -10.57 -15.46 1.83
CA LYS A 85 -11.65 -16.10 1.06
C LYS A 85 -11.15 -16.70 -0.26
N GLY A 86 -10.09 -16.12 -0.82
CA GLY A 86 -9.68 -16.38 -2.19
C GLY A 86 -10.54 -15.63 -3.22
N PRO A 87 -10.02 -15.47 -4.44
CA PRO A 87 -10.75 -14.83 -5.53
C PRO A 87 -12.01 -15.63 -5.91
N ALA A 88 -13.05 -14.93 -6.37
CA ALA A 88 -14.30 -15.57 -6.80
C ALA A 88 -14.10 -16.40 -8.08
N GLU A 89 -14.11 -17.72 -7.97
CA GLU A 89 -13.91 -18.64 -9.09
C GLU A 89 -14.96 -18.52 -10.20
N ASN A 90 -16.16 -18.06 -9.86
CA ASN A 90 -17.29 -17.92 -10.80
C ASN A 90 -17.32 -16.56 -11.50
N ARG A 91 -16.35 -15.70 -11.28
CA ARG A 91 -16.24 -14.39 -11.91
C ARG A 91 -15.15 -14.38 -12.96
N ARG A 92 -15.41 -13.67 -14.07
CA ARG A 92 -14.39 -13.43 -15.09
C ARG A 92 -13.28 -12.57 -14.50
N SER A 93 -12.03 -12.92 -14.79
CA SER A 93 -10.87 -12.12 -14.40
C SER A 93 -10.95 -10.70 -14.97
N GLU A 94 -10.58 -9.73 -14.15
CA GLU A 94 -10.45 -8.33 -14.53
C GLU A 94 -9.00 -8.04 -14.92
N ASN A 95 -8.80 -7.35 -16.04
CA ASN A 95 -7.46 -6.93 -16.46
C ASN A 95 -7.17 -5.56 -15.91
N PHE A 96 -6.05 -5.40 -15.23
CA PHE A 96 -5.57 -4.13 -14.71
C PHE A 96 -4.20 -3.78 -15.29
N VAL A 97 -4.15 -2.74 -16.13
CA VAL A 97 -2.91 -2.19 -16.66
C VAL A 97 -2.33 -1.25 -15.61
N ILE A 98 -1.21 -1.64 -15.01
CA ILE A 98 -0.62 -0.89 -13.90
C ILE A 98 0.01 0.41 -14.43
N PRO A 99 -0.46 1.59 -13.99
CA PRO A 99 0.18 2.85 -14.33
C PRO A 99 1.62 2.91 -13.77
N ASP A 100 2.51 3.59 -14.50
CA ASP A 100 3.89 3.80 -14.03
C ASP A 100 3.97 4.93 -12.99
N THR A 101 3.22 4.77 -11.92
CA THR A 101 3.12 5.71 -10.80
C THR A 101 3.12 4.94 -9.48
N ARG A 102 3.49 5.61 -8.39
CA ARG A 102 3.46 5.05 -7.04
C ARG A 102 2.04 4.59 -6.66
N GLU A 103 1.05 5.43 -6.95
CA GLU A 103 -0.36 5.14 -6.72
C GLU A 103 -0.83 3.93 -7.52
N GLY A 104 -0.39 3.79 -8.77
CA GLY A 104 -0.69 2.63 -9.61
C GLY A 104 -0.14 1.33 -9.04
N TRP A 105 1.03 1.37 -8.45
CA TRP A 105 1.63 0.22 -7.77
C TRP A 105 0.86 -0.13 -6.49
N ALA A 106 0.53 0.86 -5.65
CA ALA A 106 -0.26 0.64 -4.45
C ALA A 106 -1.66 0.11 -4.78
N GLU A 107 -2.30 0.65 -5.82
CA GLU A 107 -3.60 0.19 -6.30
C GLU A 107 -3.56 -1.27 -6.81
N SER A 108 -2.49 -1.67 -7.51
CA SER A 108 -2.35 -3.07 -7.94
C SER A 108 -2.26 -4.03 -6.76
N LEU A 109 -1.55 -3.66 -5.69
CA LEU A 109 -1.52 -4.44 -4.46
C LEU A 109 -2.89 -4.48 -3.79
N ARG A 110 -3.61 -3.34 -3.74
CA ARG A 110 -4.97 -3.28 -3.19
C ARG A 110 -5.90 -4.25 -3.90
N LEU A 111 -5.92 -4.24 -5.22
CA LEU A 111 -6.76 -5.14 -6.03
C LEU A 111 -6.43 -6.61 -5.80
N LEU A 112 -5.15 -6.96 -5.67
CA LEU A 112 -4.72 -8.31 -5.33
C LEU A 112 -5.24 -8.73 -3.96
N LEU A 113 -5.04 -7.90 -2.93
CA LEU A 113 -5.50 -8.19 -1.57
C LEU A 113 -7.02 -8.29 -1.49
N ASP A 114 -7.75 -7.35 -2.11
CA ASP A 114 -9.21 -7.33 -2.11
C ASP A 114 -9.81 -8.56 -2.80
N SER A 115 -9.17 -9.07 -3.85
CA SER A 115 -9.62 -10.30 -4.51
C SER A 115 -9.61 -11.48 -3.54
N HIS A 116 -8.62 -11.56 -2.66
CA HIS A 116 -8.51 -12.64 -1.67
C HIS A 116 -9.29 -12.37 -0.38
N PHE A 117 -9.31 -11.13 0.11
CA PHE A 117 -9.96 -10.81 1.39
C PHE A 117 -11.47 -10.68 1.26
N LEU A 118 -11.94 -10.06 0.19
CA LEU A 118 -13.35 -9.82 -0.07
C LEU A 118 -13.99 -10.88 -0.97
N GLY A 119 -13.19 -11.68 -1.68
CA GLY A 119 -13.68 -12.63 -2.66
C GLY A 119 -14.22 -11.91 -3.91
N THR A 120 -13.53 -10.87 -4.37
CA THR A 120 -13.86 -10.18 -5.63
C THR A 120 -13.34 -10.98 -6.83
N ALA A 121 -13.51 -10.45 -8.05
CA ALA A 121 -13.00 -11.10 -9.25
C ALA A 121 -11.47 -11.27 -9.21
N PRO A 122 -10.92 -12.37 -9.76
CA PRO A 122 -9.47 -12.50 -9.95
C PRO A 122 -8.95 -11.37 -10.83
N VAL A 123 -7.74 -10.87 -10.54
CA VAL A 123 -7.12 -9.77 -11.31
C VAL A 123 -5.91 -10.29 -12.06
N VAL A 124 -5.84 -9.94 -13.34
CA VAL A 124 -4.67 -10.18 -14.20
C VAL A 124 -3.94 -8.85 -14.38
N PHE A 125 -2.71 -8.78 -13.93
CA PHE A 125 -1.91 -7.57 -13.97
C PHE A 125 -1.10 -7.47 -15.26
N ASP A 126 -1.17 -6.29 -15.90
CA ASP A 126 -0.34 -5.93 -17.05
C ASP A 126 0.70 -4.88 -16.60
N TYR A 127 1.96 -5.28 -16.60
CA TYR A 127 3.10 -4.48 -16.18
C TYR A 127 3.76 -3.69 -17.33
N SER A 128 3.20 -3.77 -18.55
CA SER A 128 3.82 -3.24 -19.77
C SER A 128 4.03 -1.72 -19.76
N LYS A 129 3.31 -0.98 -18.93
CA LYS A 129 3.43 0.48 -18.81
C LYS A 129 4.51 0.91 -17.83
N ILE A 130 5.00 0.02 -16.99
CA ILE A 130 6.04 0.33 -16.02
C ILE A 130 7.36 0.55 -16.77
N ARG A 131 8.03 1.66 -16.49
CA ARG A 131 9.32 2.01 -17.10
C ARG A 131 10.38 0.93 -16.85
N ALA A 132 11.29 0.78 -17.78
CA ALA A 132 12.34 -0.21 -17.69
C ALA A 132 13.33 0.06 -16.56
N HIS A 133 14.05 -0.98 -16.15
CA HIS A 133 15.16 -0.85 -15.21
C HIS A 133 16.21 0.16 -15.73
N GLY A 134 16.67 1.03 -14.85
CA GLY A 134 17.70 2.04 -15.16
C GLY A 134 17.15 3.35 -15.75
N GLU A 135 15.88 3.42 -16.13
CA GLU A 135 15.29 4.68 -16.58
C GLU A 135 15.17 5.71 -15.44
N PRO A 136 15.38 7.01 -15.70
CA PRO A 136 15.35 8.03 -14.66
C PRO A 136 13.93 8.23 -14.09
N ILE A 137 13.85 8.39 -12.77
CA ILE A 137 12.60 8.74 -12.07
C ILE A 137 12.51 10.27 -12.02
N LYS A 138 11.57 10.84 -12.79
CA LYS A 138 11.34 12.28 -12.81
C LYS A 138 10.71 12.72 -11.48
N GLY A 139 11.29 13.76 -10.88
CA GLY A 139 10.77 14.39 -9.66
C GLY A 139 11.40 13.90 -8.35
N PHE A 140 11.70 12.62 -8.22
CA PHE A 140 12.27 12.07 -6.99
C PHE A 140 13.80 11.87 -7.08
N GLY A 141 14.33 11.79 -8.30
CA GLY A 141 15.73 11.42 -8.55
C GLY A 141 15.94 9.91 -8.48
N GLY A 142 17.13 9.47 -8.96
CA GLY A 142 17.44 8.06 -9.04
C GLY A 142 16.92 7.37 -10.30
N THR A 143 17.03 6.05 -10.33
CA THR A 143 16.67 5.20 -11.46
C THR A 143 15.65 4.14 -11.09
N SER A 144 14.81 3.77 -12.05
CA SER A 144 13.79 2.73 -11.91
C SER A 144 14.42 1.36 -11.66
N SER A 145 13.80 0.57 -10.80
CA SER A 145 14.07 -0.85 -10.63
C SER A 145 13.45 -1.72 -11.74
N GLY A 146 12.61 -1.14 -12.58
CA GLY A 146 11.79 -1.87 -13.54
C GLY A 146 10.58 -2.57 -12.87
N PRO A 147 9.80 -3.35 -13.64
CA PRO A 147 8.60 -4.01 -13.14
C PRO A 147 8.88 -5.22 -12.23
N GLN A 148 10.07 -5.82 -12.31
CA GLN A 148 10.35 -7.11 -11.68
C GLN A 148 10.10 -7.13 -10.15
N PRO A 149 10.50 -6.12 -9.36
CA PRO A 149 10.21 -6.12 -7.93
C PRO A 149 8.72 -6.15 -7.59
N LEU A 150 7.88 -5.52 -8.42
CA LEU A 150 6.43 -5.55 -8.24
C LEU A 150 5.84 -6.92 -8.63
N VAL A 151 6.33 -7.53 -9.71
CA VAL A 151 5.96 -8.90 -10.10
C VAL A 151 6.29 -9.86 -8.96
N ASP A 152 7.52 -9.81 -8.43
CA ASP A 152 7.96 -10.67 -7.35
C ASP A 152 7.13 -10.47 -6.07
N LEU A 153 6.72 -9.23 -5.78
CA LEU A 153 5.84 -8.91 -4.65
C LEU A 153 4.45 -9.54 -4.85
N HIS A 154 3.83 -9.34 -6.02
CA HIS A 154 2.52 -9.91 -6.33
C HIS A 154 2.54 -11.43 -6.26
N ASP A 155 3.55 -12.07 -6.82
CA ASP A 155 3.69 -13.54 -6.80
C ASP A 155 3.83 -14.07 -5.37
N LYS A 156 4.66 -13.44 -4.54
CA LYS A 156 4.84 -13.83 -3.13
C LYS A 156 3.58 -13.64 -2.31
N VAL A 157 2.93 -12.47 -2.43
CA VAL A 157 1.69 -12.17 -1.71
C VAL A 157 0.60 -13.14 -2.15
N ASN A 158 0.42 -13.36 -3.45
CA ASN A 158 -0.56 -14.29 -3.98
C ASN A 158 -0.34 -15.73 -3.48
N ALA A 159 0.92 -16.19 -3.47
CA ALA A 159 1.27 -17.52 -2.97
C ALA A 159 0.90 -17.69 -1.49
N ILE A 160 1.23 -16.71 -0.64
CA ILE A 160 0.89 -16.72 0.79
C ILE A 160 -0.64 -16.75 0.98
N LEU A 161 -1.38 -15.96 0.20
CA LEU A 161 -2.83 -15.87 0.32
C LEU A 161 -3.52 -17.15 -0.15
N ILE A 162 -3.03 -17.79 -1.23
CA ILE A 162 -3.53 -19.09 -1.68
C ILE A 162 -3.27 -20.17 -0.65
N GLU A 163 -2.07 -20.23 -0.08
CA GLU A 163 -1.70 -21.23 0.94
C GLU A 163 -2.58 -21.12 2.19
N ASN A 164 -3.05 -19.92 2.51
CA ASN A 164 -3.88 -19.64 3.69
C ASN A 164 -5.37 -19.47 3.36
N GLN A 165 -5.82 -19.88 2.17
CA GLN A 165 -7.24 -19.79 1.81
C GLN A 165 -8.11 -20.57 2.80
N ASP A 166 -9.28 -20.02 3.13
CA ASP A 166 -10.23 -20.51 4.11
C ASP A 166 -9.69 -20.62 5.54
N SER A 167 -8.53 -20.04 5.79
CA SER A 167 -7.88 -20.02 7.09
C SER A 167 -7.68 -18.59 7.60
N PRO A 168 -7.64 -18.39 8.92
CA PRO A 168 -7.22 -17.10 9.46
C PRO A 168 -5.72 -16.89 9.24
N ILE A 169 -5.32 -15.70 8.81
CA ILE A 169 -3.90 -15.35 8.75
C ILE A 169 -3.37 -15.24 10.17
N THR A 170 -2.45 -16.12 10.52
CA THR A 170 -1.76 -16.14 11.82
C THR A 170 -0.29 -15.81 11.65
N ILE A 171 0.36 -15.43 12.76
CA ILE A 171 1.81 -15.29 12.83
C ILE A 171 2.34 -16.67 13.25
N THR A 172 3.20 -17.23 12.44
CA THR A 172 4.00 -18.42 12.76
C THR A 172 5.44 -18.02 13.05
#